data_6c831b6b59229576c05991dd568fb75c
#
_entry.id   6c831b6b59229576c05991dd568fb75c
#
_cell.length_a   1.000
_cell.length_b   1.000
_cell.length_c   1.000
_cell.angle_alpha   90.00
_cell.angle_beta   90.00
_cell.angle_gamma   90.00
#
_symmetry.space_group_name_H-M   'P 1'
#
loop_
_entity.id
_entity.type
_entity.pdbx_description
1 polymer ?
#
loop_
_entity_poly.entity_id
_entity_poly.type
_entity_poly.pdbx_seq_one_letter_code
_entity_poly.pdbx_strand_id
1 'polypeptide(L)'
;KYLKQKDIKEIMEKRGNWKEFKPNNKTKKNPDYIHVDQHYSNDKSLWKYKAPLKSLVDLNSDSDSIDNKFNLVENLKKLNNNKLDALLLKQYKINMYDLNKNINKIKDYQSLFHNSKVWIFKFIYSHGGENIIVLDSFDKFKEYVLHCIEVNKNKWENLDYQKYKNIGKTKKGHYFIEWVLQEYVDNPLLYENKKFHLRGYFLYHKTDKGNKGYVLNNHRIFTAKQEYQKNDYLNKLIHDTHFHSASKKIDFKPDISEVIGKVNTTKIEEQINLLFQSILKIIKTPCFPENKYCYHFFASDIIITADYKIKLIEINKSPGLPTENYTNEISDPNFIFQEIVRNIVDKHYTPLNPPTIPEKNYFIEL
;
A
#
# COMPACT_ATOMS: atom_id res chain seq x y z
N LYS A 1 -18.18 0.99 5.34
CA LYS A 1 -18.71 -0.03 4.39
C LYS A 1 -17.63 -0.26 3.36
N TYR A 2 -17.14 -1.49 3.25
CA TYR A 2 -16.20 -1.88 2.21
C TYR A 2 -16.99 -2.27 0.96
N LEU A 3 -16.38 -2.13 -0.22
CA LEU A 3 -17.00 -2.56 -1.47
C LEU A 3 -17.37 -4.03 -1.36
N LYS A 4 -18.62 -4.30 -1.69
CA LYS A 4 -19.15 -5.66 -1.64
C LYS A 4 -18.87 -6.34 -2.99
N GLN A 5 -18.69 -7.65 -2.98
CA GLN A 5 -18.72 -8.52 -4.17
C GLN A 5 -19.85 -8.18 -5.16
N LYS A 6 -20.90 -7.53 -4.66
CA LYS A 6 -22.03 -7.06 -5.42
C LYS A 6 -21.64 -6.15 -6.58
N ASP A 7 -20.64 -5.28 -6.38
CA ASP A 7 -20.30 -4.23 -7.36
C ASP A 7 -19.60 -4.81 -8.60
N ILE A 8 -18.63 -5.71 -8.41
CA ILE A 8 -18.02 -6.45 -9.53
C ILE A 8 -19.03 -7.35 -10.22
N LYS A 9 -19.90 -8.02 -9.46
CA LYS A 9 -20.95 -8.85 -10.03
C LYS A 9 -21.84 -8.07 -10.98
N GLU A 10 -22.32 -6.91 -10.56
CA GLU A 10 -23.17 -6.04 -11.39
C GLU A 10 -22.45 -5.56 -12.65
N ILE A 11 -21.17 -5.21 -12.54
CA ILE A 11 -20.34 -4.83 -13.69
C ILE A 11 -20.21 -5.99 -14.68
N MET A 12 -19.94 -7.19 -14.18
CA MET A 12 -19.77 -8.39 -15.02
C MET A 12 -21.08 -8.82 -15.67
N GLU A 13 -22.20 -8.79 -14.94
CA GLU A 13 -23.51 -9.13 -15.48
C GLU A 13 -23.93 -8.17 -16.60
N LYS A 14 -23.63 -6.88 -16.51
CA LYS A 14 -23.85 -5.90 -17.58
C LYS A 14 -23.06 -6.19 -18.86
N ARG A 15 -21.94 -6.92 -18.77
CA ARG A 15 -21.17 -7.38 -19.95
C ARG A 15 -21.89 -8.48 -20.77
N GLY A 16 -22.98 -9.07 -20.22
CA GLY A 16 -23.95 -9.91 -20.95
C GLY A 16 -23.60 -11.39 -21.07
N ASN A 17 -22.38 -11.82 -20.80
CA ASN A 17 -21.95 -13.23 -20.94
C ASN A 17 -21.43 -13.85 -19.64
N TRP A 18 -21.62 -13.17 -18.53
CA TRP A 18 -21.10 -13.62 -17.24
C TRP A 18 -22.22 -14.14 -16.33
N LYS A 19 -21.93 -15.24 -15.65
CA LYS A 19 -22.80 -15.83 -14.63
C LYS A 19 -22.01 -16.07 -13.36
N GLU A 20 -22.62 -15.76 -12.22
CA GLU A 20 -22.03 -16.03 -10.92
C GLU A 20 -21.77 -17.54 -10.77
N PHE A 21 -20.53 -17.90 -10.47
CA PHE A 21 -20.16 -19.27 -10.13
C PHE A 21 -20.47 -19.51 -8.63
N LYS A 22 -21.41 -20.42 -8.37
CA LYS A 22 -21.74 -20.86 -7.01
C LYS A 22 -21.09 -22.20 -6.73
N PRO A 23 -19.97 -22.21 -5.96
CA PRO A 23 -19.31 -23.46 -5.65
C PRO A 23 -20.22 -24.31 -4.74
N ASN A 24 -20.36 -25.57 -5.10
CA ASN A 24 -20.94 -26.58 -4.23
C ASN A 24 -20.02 -27.79 -4.17
N ASN A 25 -20.23 -28.66 -3.18
CA ASN A 25 -19.36 -29.85 -2.98
C ASN A 25 -19.38 -30.85 -4.14
N LYS A 26 -20.35 -30.73 -5.06
CA LYS A 26 -20.53 -31.61 -6.23
C LYS A 26 -20.00 -30.98 -7.53
N THR A 27 -19.66 -29.67 -7.53
CA THR A 27 -19.23 -28.97 -8.75
C THR A 27 -17.77 -29.32 -9.06
N LYS A 28 -17.55 -30.06 -10.14
CA LYS A 28 -16.20 -30.37 -10.69
C LYS A 28 -15.71 -29.32 -11.69
N LYS A 29 -16.57 -28.42 -12.15
CA LYS A 29 -16.22 -27.41 -13.16
C LYS A 29 -15.48 -26.24 -12.50
N ASN A 30 -14.39 -25.82 -13.11
CA ASN A 30 -13.68 -24.60 -12.73
C ASN A 30 -14.33 -23.37 -13.36
N PRO A 31 -14.31 -22.20 -12.69
CA PRO A 31 -14.76 -20.95 -13.27
C PRO A 31 -13.73 -20.42 -14.30
N ASP A 32 -14.18 -19.59 -15.21
CA ASP A 32 -13.31 -18.92 -16.19
C ASP A 32 -12.53 -17.76 -15.55
N TYR A 33 -13.13 -17.13 -14.55
CA TYR A 33 -12.55 -16.02 -13.82
C TYR A 33 -12.83 -16.11 -12.33
N ILE A 34 -11.85 -15.79 -11.51
CA ILE A 34 -12.00 -15.67 -10.06
C ILE A 34 -11.58 -14.26 -9.63
N HIS A 35 -12.52 -13.55 -9.05
CA HIS A 35 -12.23 -12.34 -8.29
C HIS A 35 -12.34 -12.67 -6.79
N VAL A 36 -11.29 -12.32 -6.04
CA VAL A 36 -11.27 -12.50 -4.59
C VAL A 36 -11.30 -11.12 -3.96
N ASP A 37 -12.34 -10.85 -3.19
CA ASP A 37 -12.43 -9.66 -2.36
C ASP A 37 -11.50 -9.80 -1.14
N GLN A 38 -11.01 -8.66 -0.68
CA GLN A 38 -10.13 -8.52 0.48
C GLN A 38 -10.67 -9.24 1.73
N HIS A 39 -11.98 -9.24 1.93
CA HIS A 39 -12.61 -9.88 3.09
C HIS A 39 -12.66 -11.41 3.01
N TYR A 40 -12.53 -11.97 1.82
CA TYR A 40 -12.57 -13.41 1.57
C TYR A 40 -11.19 -14.03 1.31
N SER A 41 -10.11 -13.26 1.45
CA SER A 41 -8.73 -13.76 1.27
C SER A 41 -8.41 -14.94 2.19
N ASN A 42 -9.14 -15.08 3.31
CA ASN A 42 -9.02 -16.18 4.26
C ASN A 42 -9.89 -17.39 3.91
N ASP A 43 -10.79 -17.29 2.92
CA ASP A 43 -11.60 -18.42 2.50
C ASP A 43 -10.79 -19.36 1.59
N LYS A 44 -10.10 -20.30 2.24
CA LYS A 44 -9.30 -21.32 1.56
C LYS A 44 -10.13 -22.18 0.61
N SER A 45 -11.47 -22.15 0.71
CA SER A 45 -12.35 -22.92 -0.19
C SER A 45 -12.26 -22.45 -1.64
N LEU A 46 -11.99 -21.16 -1.87
CA LEU A 46 -11.80 -20.59 -3.21
C LEU A 46 -10.46 -20.97 -3.86
N TRP A 47 -9.47 -21.34 -3.04
CA TRP A 47 -8.13 -21.68 -3.52
C TRP A 47 -8.08 -23.03 -4.26
N LYS A 48 -9.06 -23.90 -4.03
CA LYS A 48 -9.17 -25.19 -4.73
C LYS A 48 -9.60 -25.07 -6.18
N TYR A 49 -10.21 -23.95 -6.57
CA TYR A 49 -10.67 -23.73 -7.93
C TYR A 49 -9.57 -23.11 -8.78
N LYS A 50 -9.40 -23.66 -9.98
CA LYS A 50 -8.49 -23.16 -11.01
C LYS A 50 -9.27 -22.25 -11.95
N ALA A 51 -8.69 -21.13 -12.34
CA ALA A 51 -9.25 -20.26 -13.34
C ALA A 51 -8.14 -19.74 -14.24
N PRO A 52 -8.37 -19.59 -15.55
CA PRO A 52 -7.38 -18.99 -16.45
C PRO A 52 -6.99 -17.57 -16.02
N LEU A 53 -7.94 -16.79 -15.54
CA LEU A 53 -7.69 -15.45 -14.98
C LEU A 53 -8.10 -15.39 -13.52
N LYS A 54 -7.22 -14.86 -12.67
CA LYS A 54 -7.48 -14.72 -11.23
C LYS A 54 -6.97 -13.41 -10.69
N SER A 55 -7.78 -12.75 -9.85
CA SER A 55 -7.29 -11.66 -9.02
C SER A 55 -6.47 -12.20 -7.86
N LEU A 56 -5.35 -11.57 -7.58
CA LEU A 56 -4.50 -11.88 -6.44
C LEU A 56 -4.81 -10.88 -5.34
N VAL A 57 -5.39 -11.34 -4.26
CA VAL A 57 -5.64 -10.50 -3.06
C VAL A 57 -4.53 -10.68 -2.04
N ASP A 58 -3.95 -11.86 -2.00
CA ASP A 58 -2.79 -12.16 -1.19
C ASP A 58 -1.72 -12.76 -2.10
N LEU A 59 -0.70 -11.94 -2.39
CA LEU A 59 0.51 -12.41 -3.04
C LEU A 59 1.20 -13.34 -2.05
N ASN A 60 0.75 -14.54 -1.86
CA ASN A 60 1.29 -15.60 -0.99
C ASN A 60 2.71 -15.33 -0.47
N SER A 61 3.31 -16.01 0.38
CA SER A 61 4.61 -15.90 1.05
C SER A 61 5.61 -14.81 0.61
N ASP A 62 5.50 -14.29 -0.62
CA ASP A 62 6.29 -13.18 -1.16
C ASP A 62 5.62 -11.79 -1.01
N SER A 63 4.40 -11.71 -0.44
CA SER A 63 3.77 -10.42 -0.15
C SER A 63 4.61 -9.55 0.77
N ASP A 64 5.41 -10.18 1.62
CA ASP A 64 6.36 -9.49 2.49
C ASP A 64 7.44 -8.73 1.72
N SER A 65 7.64 -9.01 0.43
CA SER A 65 8.60 -8.28 -0.42
C SER A 65 8.19 -6.84 -0.72
N ILE A 66 6.88 -6.56 -0.76
CA ILE A 66 6.32 -5.24 -1.09
C ILE A 66 5.38 -4.67 -0.03
N ASP A 67 4.69 -5.52 0.75
CA ASP A 67 3.76 -5.10 1.81
C ASP A 67 4.50 -4.79 3.14
N ASN A 68 5.64 -5.42 3.36
CA ASN A 68 6.48 -5.13 4.50
C ASN A 68 7.24 -3.83 4.28
N LYS A 69 6.97 -2.83 5.12
CA LYS A 69 7.52 -1.47 5.02
C LYS A 69 9.05 -1.41 4.89
N PHE A 70 9.75 -2.35 5.52
CA PHE A 70 11.21 -2.43 5.44
C PHE A 70 11.68 -3.17 4.18
N ASN A 71 11.14 -4.35 3.92
CA ASN A 71 11.59 -5.20 2.81
C ASN A 71 11.37 -4.55 1.45
N LEU A 72 10.29 -3.78 1.28
CA LEU A 72 9.99 -3.03 0.07
C LEU A 72 11.18 -2.14 -0.35
N VAL A 73 11.63 -1.28 0.56
CA VAL A 73 12.72 -0.33 0.27
C VAL A 73 14.02 -1.08 0.00
N GLU A 74 14.33 -2.12 0.79
CA GLU A 74 15.53 -2.93 0.59
C GLU A 74 15.52 -3.67 -0.77
N ASN A 75 14.35 -4.14 -1.21
CA ASN A 75 14.22 -4.78 -2.53
C ASN A 75 14.35 -3.76 -3.67
N LEU A 76 13.81 -2.55 -3.51
CA LEU A 76 13.96 -1.48 -4.50
C LEU A 76 15.43 -1.02 -4.63
N LYS A 77 16.16 -0.90 -3.52
CA LYS A 77 17.59 -0.55 -3.53
C LYS A 77 18.46 -1.55 -4.29
N LYS A 78 18.09 -2.85 -4.30
CA LYS A 78 18.81 -3.88 -5.07
C LYS A 78 18.78 -3.65 -6.58
N LEU A 79 17.92 -2.77 -7.08
CA LEU A 79 17.89 -2.39 -8.50
C LEU A 79 19.04 -1.46 -8.89
N ASN A 80 19.79 -0.93 -7.92
CA ASN A 80 20.98 -0.06 -8.11
C ASN A 80 20.69 1.12 -9.05
N ASN A 81 19.61 1.86 -8.79
CA ASN A 81 19.19 3.00 -9.60
C ASN A 81 19.19 4.27 -8.75
N ASN A 82 20.14 5.15 -8.97
CA ASN A 82 20.30 6.40 -8.20
C ASN A 82 19.06 7.32 -8.26
N LYS A 83 18.34 7.35 -9.38
CA LYS A 83 17.10 8.14 -9.49
C LYS A 83 16.00 7.54 -8.61
N LEU A 84 15.91 6.22 -8.56
CA LEU A 84 14.97 5.53 -7.68
C LEU A 84 15.37 5.71 -6.21
N ASP A 85 16.65 5.59 -5.87
CA ASP A 85 17.15 5.75 -4.50
C ASP A 85 16.80 7.13 -3.93
N ALA A 86 16.80 8.16 -4.77
CA ALA A 86 16.37 9.50 -4.39
C ALA A 86 14.87 9.59 -4.00
N LEU A 87 14.05 8.63 -4.42
CA LEU A 87 12.62 8.54 -4.09
C LEU A 87 12.36 7.76 -2.80
N LEU A 88 13.35 7.05 -2.28
CA LEU A 88 13.23 6.22 -1.10
C LEU A 88 13.63 6.98 0.17
N LEU A 89 12.94 6.70 1.26
CA LEU A 89 13.31 7.21 2.58
C LEU A 89 14.37 6.31 3.21
N LYS A 90 15.32 6.90 3.89
CA LYS A 90 16.26 6.13 4.73
C LYS A 90 15.48 5.42 5.82
N GLN A 91 15.86 4.18 6.09
CA GLN A 91 15.20 3.41 7.13
C GLN A 91 16.12 2.38 7.75
N TYR A 92 15.77 2.02 9.00
CA TYR A 92 16.49 1.03 9.79
C TYR A 92 15.49 0.10 10.46
N LYS A 93 15.77 -1.19 10.39
CA LYS A 93 14.97 -2.20 11.10
C LYS A 93 15.43 -2.27 12.55
N ILE A 94 14.48 -2.21 13.46
CA ILE A 94 14.69 -2.30 14.90
C ILE A 94 14.01 -3.57 15.39
N ASN A 95 14.79 -4.46 16.02
CA ASN A 95 14.27 -5.66 16.65
C ASN A 95 14.23 -5.47 18.16
N MET A 96 13.04 -5.28 18.71
CA MET A 96 12.83 -5.04 20.15
C MET A 96 13.22 -6.24 21.02
N TYR A 97 13.07 -7.46 20.51
CA TYR A 97 13.49 -8.66 21.23
C TYR A 97 15.01 -8.73 21.40
N ASP A 98 15.77 -8.37 20.37
CA ASP A 98 17.22 -8.32 20.44
C ASP A 98 17.70 -7.17 21.35
N LEU A 99 17.01 -6.03 21.33
CA LEU A 99 17.28 -4.92 22.24
C LEU A 99 16.95 -5.27 23.70
N ASN A 100 15.89 -6.04 23.95
CA ASN A 100 15.57 -6.53 25.29
C ASN A 100 16.68 -7.44 25.85
N LYS A 101 17.28 -8.28 25.00
CA LYS A 101 18.42 -9.13 25.40
C LYS A 101 19.71 -8.35 25.66
N ASN A 102 19.91 -7.24 24.98
CA ASN A 102 21.09 -6.39 25.13
C ASN A 102 20.70 -4.91 24.96
N ILE A 103 20.27 -4.32 26.04
CA ILE A 103 19.77 -2.94 26.09
C ILE A 103 20.84 -1.90 25.70
N ASN A 104 22.13 -2.23 25.88
CA ASN A 104 23.22 -1.34 25.48
C ASN A 104 23.28 -1.11 23.97
N LYS A 105 22.74 -2.01 23.16
CA LYS A 105 22.63 -1.82 21.70
C LYS A 105 21.75 -0.65 21.27
N ILE A 106 20.91 -0.12 22.16
CA ILE A 106 20.15 1.09 21.87
C ILE A 106 21.07 2.25 21.51
N LYS A 107 22.28 2.32 22.09
CA LYS A 107 23.27 3.36 21.80
C LYS A 107 23.77 3.33 20.34
N ASP A 108 23.70 2.20 19.65
CA ASP A 108 24.12 2.06 18.25
C ASP A 108 23.32 2.96 17.31
N TYR A 109 22.11 3.35 17.73
CA TYR A 109 21.23 4.24 16.98
C TYR A 109 21.43 5.73 17.28
N GLN A 110 22.30 6.09 18.26
CA GLN A 110 22.50 7.48 18.68
C GLN A 110 22.96 8.38 17.55
N SER A 111 23.87 7.88 16.70
CA SER A 111 24.41 8.63 15.55
C SER A 111 23.34 9.03 14.51
N LEU A 112 22.22 8.34 14.47
CA LEU A 112 21.13 8.64 13.54
C LEU A 112 20.42 9.96 13.87
N PHE A 113 20.48 10.41 15.12
CA PHE A 113 19.83 11.63 15.60
C PHE A 113 20.73 12.88 15.56
N HIS A 114 21.94 12.76 14.98
CA HIS A 114 22.79 13.93 14.78
C HIS A 114 22.19 14.92 13.77
N ASN A 115 22.54 16.19 13.88
CA ASN A 115 22.09 17.28 13.03
C ASN A 115 20.57 17.46 13.00
N SER A 116 19.91 17.33 14.16
CA SER A 116 18.47 17.55 14.34
C SER A 116 17.60 16.75 13.37
N LYS A 117 18.05 15.57 12.97
CA LYS A 117 17.25 14.68 12.12
C LYS A 117 16.06 14.14 12.89
N VAL A 118 14.92 14.19 12.22
CA VAL A 118 13.65 13.69 12.73
C VAL A 118 13.35 12.34 12.09
N TRP A 119 12.80 11.43 12.86
CA TRP A 119 12.49 10.08 12.44
C TRP A 119 11.05 9.72 12.77
N ILE A 120 10.44 8.88 11.91
CA ILE A 120 9.21 8.18 12.24
C ILE A 120 9.58 6.79 12.75
N PHE A 121 9.08 6.45 13.91
CA PHE A 121 9.19 5.13 14.48
C PHE A 121 7.84 4.44 14.43
N LYS A 122 7.75 3.34 13.70
CA LYS A 122 6.49 2.66 13.42
C LYS A 122 6.62 1.15 13.48
N PHE A 123 5.58 0.50 13.96
CA PHE A 123 5.49 -0.96 13.93
C PHE A 123 5.29 -1.44 12.48
N ILE A 124 6.06 -2.47 12.06
CA ILE A 124 6.06 -2.92 10.66
C ILE A 124 4.67 -3.33 10.17
N TYR A 125 3.88 -3.96 11.03
CA TYR A 125 2.55 -4.49 10.69
C TYR A 125 1.39 -3.57 11.11
N SER A 126 1.65 -2.32 11.46
CA SER A 126 0.60 -1.36 11.79
C SER A 126 -0.16 -0.90 10.55
N HIS A 127 -1.45 -0.62 10.75
CA HIS A 127 -2.34 -0.09 9.73
C HIS A 127 -3.04 1.16 10.27
N GLY A 128 -3.47 2.06 9.35
CA GLY A 128 -4.33 3.20 9.71
C GLY A 128 -3.70 4.22 10.68
N GLY A 129 -2.38 4.39 10.69
CA GLY A 129 -1.71 5.35 11.56
C GLY A 129 -1.51 4.88 13.02
N GLU A 130 -1.87 3.63 13.34
CA GLU A 130 -1.62 3.08 14.68
C GLU A 130 -0.13 2.80 14.91
N ASN A 131 0.32 2.95 16.17
CA ASN A 131 1.71 2.68 16.56
C ASN A 131 2.74 3.43 15.70
N ILE A 132 2.47 4.70 15.44
CA ILE A 132 3.37 5.63 14.77
C ILE A 132 3.71 6.77 15.75
N ILE A 133 4.99 7.05 15.88
CA ILE A 133 5.49 8.19 16.66
C ILE A 133 6.59 8.91 15.89
N VAL A 134 6.61 10.24 15.99
CA VAL A 134 7.68 11.08 15.44
C VAL A 134 8.68 11.40 16.54
N LEU A 135 9.94 11.18 16.26
CA LEU A 135 11.05 11.30 17.21
C LEU A 135 12.08 12.29 16.68
N ASP A 136 12.33 13.34 17.45
CA ASP A 136 13.27 14.43 17.13
C ASP A 136 14.59 14.35 17.92
N SER A 137 14.71 13.38 18.84
CA SER A 137 15.90 13.19 19.64
C SER A 137 16.16 11.72 20.00
N PHE A 138 17.42 11.41 20.25
CA PHE A 138 17.81 10.06 20.70
C PHE A 138 17.21 9.72 22.08
N ASP A 139 17.07 10.70 22.97
CA ASP A 139 16.51 10.45 24.29
C ASP A 139 15.04 10.01 24.20
N LYS A 140 14.23 10.68 23.38
CA LYS A 140 12.84 10.25 23.12
C LYS A 140 12.78 8.87 22.48
N PHE A 141 13.68 8.57 21.53
CA PHE A 141 13.78 7.22 20.94
C PHE A 141 14.08 6.17 22.00
N LYS A 142 15.09 6.42 22.85
CA LYS A 142 15.50 5.52 23.92
C LYS A 142 14.37 5.30 24.93
N GLU A 143 13.73 6.37 25.37
CA GLU A 143 12.59 6.31 26.30
C GLU A 143 11.46 5.45 25.74
N TYR A 144 11.08 5.68 24.47
CA TYR A 144 10.01 4.93 23.83
C TYR A 144 10.37 3.44 23.65
N VAL A 145 11.59 3.14 23.23
CA VAL A 145 12.07 1.76 23.11
C VAL A 145 12.04 1.05 24.46
N LEU A 146 12.53 1.68 25.51
CA LEU A 146 12.51 1.12 26.88
C LEU A 146 11.08 0.87 27.37
N HIS A 147 10.17 1.80 27.11
CA HIS A 147 8.76 1.62 27.44
C HIS A 147 8.15 0.44 26.67
N CYS A 148 8.40 0.32 25.37
CA CYS A 148 7.91 -0.81 24.55
C CYS A 148 8.45 -2.15 25.06
N ILE A 149 9.72 -2.21 25.47
CA ILE A 149 10.33 -3.40 26.07
C ILE A 149 9.63 -3.75 27.38
N GLU A 150 9.47 -2.79 28.28
CA GLU A 150 8.85 -3.00 29.59
C GLU A 150 7.42 -3.58 29.45
N VAL A 151 6.61 -3.02 28.58
CA VAL A 151 5.22 -3.46 28.36
C VAL A 151 5.11 -4.85 27.74
N ASN A 152 6.13 -5.29 26.98
CA ASN A 152 6.05 -6.53 26.19
C ASN A 152 6.99 -7.65 26.64
N LYS A 153 7.95 -7.40 27.54
CA LYS A 153 8.97 -8.38 27.96
C LYS A 153 8.38 -9.73 28.39
N ASN A 154 7.32 -9.72 29.20
CA ASN A 154 6.69 -10.96 29.68
C ASN A 154 6.06 -11.79 28.54
N LYS A 155 5.61 -11.15 27.47
CA LYS A 155 5.10 -11.83 26.29
C LYS A 155 6.23 -12.47 25.48
N TRP A 156 7.44 -11.90 25.55
CA TRP A 156 8.61 -12.38 24.82
C TRP A 156 9.40 -13.46 25.54
N GLU A 157 9.34 -13.53 26.89
CA GLU A 157 10.05 -14.54 27.69
C GLU A 157 9.69 -15.97 27.32
N ASN A 158 8.43 -16.21 26.96
CA ASN A 158 7.91 -17.52 26.55
C ASN A 158 7.84 -17.69 25.04
N LEU A 159 8.44 -16.78 24.27
CA LEU A 159 8.38 -16.79 22.82
C LEU A 159 9.55 -17.58 22.23
N ASP A 160 9.26 -18.67 21.54
CA ASP A 160 10.22 -19.29 20.63
C ASP A 160 10.40 -18.37 19.39
N TYR A 161 11.32 -17.41 19.53
CA TYR A 161 11.57 -16.40 18.49
C TYR A 161 12.02 -17.03 17.16
N GLN A 162 12.74 -18.15 17.19
CA GLN A 162 13.17 -18.85 15.97
C GLN A 162 11.96 -19.41 15.21
N LYS A 163 11.02 -19.97 15.95
CA LYS A 163 9.76 -20.44 15.39
C LYS A 163 8.89 -19.28 14.88
N TYR A 164 8.86 -18.14 15.61
CA TYR A 164 8.16 -16.95 15.21
C TYR A 164 8.74 -16.34 13.92
N LYS A 165 10.07 -16.23 13.82
CA LYS A 165 10.78 -15.72 12.64
C LYS A 165 10.47 -16.54 11.38
N ASN A 166 10.26 -17.85 11.52
CA ASN A 166 9.97 -18.76 10.41
C ASN A 166 8.48 -18.88 10.06
N ILE A 167 7.58 -18.55 10.99
CA ILE A 167 6.12 -18.69 10.78
C ILE A 167 5.51 -17.49 10.06
N GLY A 168 6.24 -16.40 9.92
CA GLY A 168 5.89 -15.25 9.05
C GLY A 168 4.61 -14.49 9.38
N LYS A 169 3.62 -15.05 10.06
CA LYS A 169 2.37 -14.39 10.51
C LYS A 169 1.61 -15.31 11.46
N THR A 170 1.76 -15.12 12.74
CA THR A 170 0.78 -15.73 13.67
C THR A 170 -0.46 -14.86 13.72
N LYS A 171 -1.64 -15.46 13.48
CA LYS A 171 -2.95 -14.79 13.51
C LYS A 171 -3.35 -14.20 14.87
N LYS A 172 -2.55 -14.39 15.92
CA LYS A 172 -2.85 -13.93 17.29
C LYS A 172 -1.63 -13.20 17.84
N GLY A 173 -1.69 -11.85 17.76
CA GLY A 173 -0.78 -11.00 18.48
C GLY A 173 0.56 -10.82 17.76
N HIS A 174 0.65 -9.75 16.99
CA HIS A 174 1.94 -9.19 16.66
C HIS A 174 2.60 -8.81 17.98
N TYR A 175 3.67 -9.49 18.32
CA TYR A 175 4.36 -9.28 19.61
C TYR A 175 5.14 -7.97 19.65
N PHE A 176 4.86 -7.01 18.75
CA PHE A 176 5.53 -5.72 18.66
C PHE A 176 7.07 -5.82 18.62
N ILE A 177 7.58 -6.87 17.97
CA ILE A 177 9.03 -7.14 17.94
C ILE A 177 9.72 -6.32 16.84
N GLU A 178 9.15 -6.25 15.65
CA GLU A 178 9.80 -5.63 14.50
C GLU A 178 9.25 -4.23 14.21
N TRP A 179 10.14 -3.26 14.29
CA TRP A 179 9.85 -1.85 14.05
C TRP A 179 10.74 -1.29 12.96
N VAL A 180 10.31 -0.18 12.38
CA VAL A 180 11.09 0.60 11.42
C VAL A 180 11.28 2.01 11.97
N LEU A 181 12.54 2.43 12.00
CA LEU A 181 12.92 3.82 12.13
C LEU A 181 13.12 4.38 10.74
N GLN A 182 12.20 5.23 10.26
CA GLN A 182 12.19 5.78 8.90
C GLN A 182 12.39 7.30 8.96
N GLU A 183 13.19 7.82 8.03
CA GLU A 183 13.41 9.26 7.89
C GLU A 183 12.09 10.01 7.76
N TYR A 184 11.92 11.07 8.54
CA TYR A 184 10.77 11.94 8.48
C TYR A 184 10.99 13.03 7.43
N VAL A 185 9.99 13.31 6.62
CA VAL A 185 9.99 14.44 5.68
C VAL A 185 9.51 15.68 6.41
N ASP A 186 10.45 16.53 6.82
CA ASP A 186 10.18 17.73 7.63
C ASP A 186 9.98 19.01 6.79
N ASN A 187 10.15 18.90 5.46
CA ASN A 187 9.84 19.94 4.48
C ASN A 187 8.81 19.44 3.45
N PRO A 188 7.63 18.96 3.87
CA PRO A 188 6.62 18.51 2.92
C PRO A 188 6.07 19.68 2.12
N LEU A 189 5.66 19.39 0.88
CA LEU A 189 4.78 20.31 0.16
C LEU A 189 3.44 20.36 0.93
N LEU A 190 2.88 21.55 1.04
CA LEU A 190 1.63 21.77 1.74
C LEU A 190 0.49 22.04 0.78
N TYR A 191 -0.69 21.59 1.12
CA TYR A 191 -1.94 21.93 0.49
C TYR A 191 -2.86 22.60 1.52
N GLU A 192 -3.32 23.82 1.23
CA GLU A 192 -4.08 24.65 2.19
C GLU A 192 -3.37 24.74 3.57
N ASN A 193 -2.07 24.98 3.56
CA ASN A 193 -1.19 24.99 4.73
C ASN A 193 -1.13 23.67 5.51
N LYS A 194 -1.68 22.59 5.00
CA LYS A 194 -1.72 21.28 5.65
C LYS A 194 -0.76 20.30 4.99
N LYS A 195 -0.17 19.45 5.79
CA LYS A 195 0.55 18.29 5.30
C LYS A 195 -0.39 17.36 4.58
N PHE A 196 0.04 16.79 3.45
CA PHE A 196 -0.72 15.78 2.72
C PHE A 196 0.17 14.67 2.20
N HIS A 197 -0.45 13.56 1.83
CA HIS A 197 0.17 12.54 0.99
C HIS A 197 -0.74 12.17 -0.18
N LEU A 198 -0.12 11.65 -1.23
CA LEU A 198 -0.82 11.08 -2.37
C LEU A 198 -0.98 9.58 -2.19
N ARG A 199 -2.15 9.06 -2.50
CA ARG A 199 -2.35 7.64 -2.75
C ARG A 199 -2.44 7.40 -4.25
N GLY A 200 -1.37 6.85 -4.80
CA GLY A 200 -1.30 6.43 -6.18
C GLY A 200 -1.75 4.99 -6.34
N TYR A 201 -2.67 4.73 -7.27
CA TYR A 201 -3.17 3.39 -7.56
C TYR A 201 -2.42 2.78 -8.72
N PHE A 202 -2.13 1.51 -8.57
CA PHE A 202 -1.31 0.75 -9.49
C PHE A 202 -1.91 -0.65 -9.70
N LEU A 203 -1.99 -1.06 -10.97
CA LEU A 203 -2.51 -2.35 -11.37
C LEU A 203 -1.37 -3.18 -12.00
N TYR A 204 -1.06 -4.31 -11.39
CA TYR A 204 -0.16 -5.31 -11.92
C TYR A 204 -0.93 -6.37 -12.68
N HIS A 205 -0.44 -6.75 -13.87
CA HIS A 205 -1.02 -7.79 -14.68
C HIS A 205 0.06 -8.69 -15.26
N LYS A 206 0.03 -9.97 -14.91
CA LYS A 206 0.87 -10.99 -15.53
C LYS A 206 0.17 -11.58 -16.72
N THR A 207 0.86 -11.58 -17.86
CA THR A 207 0.42 -12.16 -19.13
C THR A 207 1.40 -13.23 -19.58
N ASP A 208 1.06 -13.94 -20.66
CA ASP A 208 1.96 -14.85 -21.36
C ASP A 208 3.18 -14.13 -21.98
N LYS A 209 3.06 -12.83 -22.25
CA LYS A 209 4.12 -11.97 -22.80
C LYS A 209 4.98 -11.29 -21.73
N GLY A 210 4.69 -11.53 -20.45
CA GLY A 210 5.41 -10.92 -19.32
C GLY A 210 4.51 -10.11 -18.40
N ASN A 211 5.15 -9.33 -17.53
CA ASN A 211 4.47 -8.50 -16.57
C ASN A 211 4.15 -7.14 -17.18
N LYS A 212 2.92 -6.68 -17.01
CA LYS A 212 2.46 -5.35 -17.36
C LYS A 212 2.05 -4.59 -16.11
N GLY A 213 2.25 -3.29 -16.13
CA GLY A 213 1.80 -2.38 -15.09
C GLY A 213 0.95 -1.28 -15.69
N TYR A 214 -0.01 -0.83 -14.91
CA TYR A 214 -0.84 0.31 -15.26
C TYR A 214 -0.93 1.23 -14.04
N VAL A 215 -0.74 2.52 -14.25
CA VAL A 215 -0.95 3.53 -13.23
C VAL A 215 -2.27 4.23 -13.47
N LEU A 216 -3.08 4.41 -12.44
CA LEU A 216 -4.27 5.23 -12.52
C LEU A 216 -3.85 6.70 -12.57
N ASN A 217 -4.16 7.38 -13.66
CA ASN A 217 -3.83 8.79 -13.87
C ASN A 217 -4.75 9.70 -13.04
N ASN A 218 -4.87 9.38 -11.78
CA ASN A 218 -5.52 10.20 -10.78
C ASN A 218 -5.12 9.73 -9.40
N HIS A 219 -4.55 10.64 -8.63
CA HIS A 219 -4.03 10.34 -7.30
C HIS A 219 -4.95 10.94 -6.25
N ARG A 220 -5.25 10.14 -5.25
CA ARG A 220 -6.03 10.59 -4.12
C ARG A 220 -5.16 11.38 -3.14
N ILE A 221 -5.67 12.49 -2.66
CA ILE A 221 -5.00 13.33 -1.67
C ILE A 221 -5.60 13.09 -0.28
N PHE A 222 -4.74 12.85 0.69
CA PHE A 222 -5.09 12.76 2.11
C PHE A 222 -4.39 13.88 2.87
N THR A 223 -5.16 14.78 3.48
CA THR A 223 -4.63 15.92 4.23
C THR A 223 -4.66 15.68 5.73
N ALA A 224 -3.72 16.29 6.44
CA ALA A 224 -3.76 16.40 7.89
C ALA A 224 -4.96 17.25 8.34
N LYS A 225 -5.38 17.11 9.59
CA LYS A 225 -6.56 17.81 10.11
C LYS A 225 -6.29 19.28 10.41
N GLN A 226 -5.08 19.59 10.84
CA GLN A 226 -4.63 20.95 11.20
C GLN A 226 -3.52 21.43 10.28
N GLU A 227 -3.31 22.73 10.25
CA GLU A 227 -2.21 23.34 9.52
C GLU A 227 -0.85 22.83 10.04
N TYR A 228 0.08 22.69 9.10
CA TYR A 228 1.40 22.17 9.39
C TYR A 228 2.19 23.17 10.28
N GLN A 229 2.69 22.68 11.39
CA GLN A 229 3.61 23.39 12.25
C GLN A 229 4.87 22.55 12.42
N LYS A 230 5.99 23.09 11.97
CA LYS A 230 7.28 22.45 12.15
C LYS A 230 7.61 22.40 13.65
N ASN A 231 8.18 21.29 14.09
CA ASN A 231 8.59 21.02 15.48
C ASN A 231 7.47 20.64 16.47
N ASP A 232 6.21 20.67 16.09
CA ASP A 232 5.12 20.13 16.93
C ASP A 232 4.86 18.63 16.63
N TYR A 233 5.91 17.81 16.73
CA TYR A 233 5.91 16.42 16.28
C TYR A 233 5.00 15.48 17.06
N LEU A 234 4.54 15.86 18.25
CA LEU A 234 3.63 15.06 19.07
C LEU A 234 2.17 15.23 18.64
N ASN A 235 1.86 16.28 17.91
CA ASN A 235 0.51 16.57 17.48
C ASN A 235 0.11 15.74 16.25
N LYS A 236 -0.56 14.64 16.50
CA LYS A 236 -1.04 13.76 15.41
C LYS A 236 -1.97 14.44 14.43
N LEU A 237 -2.69 15.49 14.81
CA LEU A 237 -3.61 16.22 13.93
C LEU A 237 -2.88 16.99 12.83
N ILE A 238 -1.59 17.27 13.03
CA ILE A 238 -0.70 17.94 12.08
C ILE A 238 0.04 16.95 11.20
N HIS A 239 0.47 15.81 11.77
CA HIS A 239 1.42 14.91 11.12
C HIS A 239 0.80 13.64 10.55
N ASP A 240 -0.34 13.18 11.09
CA ASP A 240 -1.04 11.99 10.62
C ASP A 240 -2.09 12.37 9.57
N THR A 241 -1.78 12.06 8.33
CA THR A 241 -2.67 12.28 7.19
C THR A 241 -3.71 11.16 7.01
N HIS A 242 -3.66 10.08 7.81
CA HIS A 242 -4.68 9.03 7.86
C HIS A 242 -5.78 9.29 8.89
N PHE A 243 -5.57 10.24 9.79
CA PHE A 243 -6.49 10.54 10.91
C PHE A 243 -7.92 10.88 10.43
N HIS A 244 -8.06 11.27 9.18
CA HIS A 244 -9.35 11.57 8.55
C HIS A 244 -10.14 10.36 8.07
N SER A 245 -9.54 9.18 7.97
CA SER A 245 -10.27 7.98 7.54
C SER A 245 -11.43 7.62 8.47
N ALA A 246 -11.40 8.13 9.70
CA ALA A 246 -12.48 7.97 10.68
C ALA A 246 -13.51 9.11 10.67
N SER A 247 -13.22 10.27 10.08
CA SER A 247 -14.12 11.41 10.02
C SER A 247 -14.76 11.54 8.64
N LYS A 248 -16.06 11.66 8.59
CA LYS A 248 -17.01 11.48 7.50
C LYS A 248 -16.87 12.35 6.23
N LYS A 249 -15.83 13.13 6.06
CA LYS A 249 -15.62 13.94 4.85
C LYS A 249 -14.16 13.89 4.45
N ILE A 250 -13.88 13.08 3.45
CA ILE A 250 -12.63 13.16 2.72
C ILE A 250 -12.92 14.06 1.52
N ASP A 251 -12.40 15.27 1.56
CA ASP A 251 -12.47 16.14 0.40
C ASP A 251 -11.54 15.57 -0.67
N PHE A 252 -12.11 14.99 -1.70
CA PHE A 252 -11.38 14.55 -2.87
C PHE A 252 -11.09 15.77 -3.74
N LYS A 253 -9.83 16.12 -3.84
CA LYS A 253 -9.40 17.01 -4.92
C LYS A 253 -9.13 16.13 -6.14
N PRO A 254 -9.78 16.40 -7.25
CA PRO A 254 -9.78 15.49 -8.40
C PRO A 254 -8.46 15.49 -9.17
N ASP A 255 -7.69 16.55 -9.11
CA ASP A 255 -6.49 16.70 -9.93
C ASP A 255 -5.32 17.24 -9.10
N ILE A 256 -4.24 16.49 -9.09
CA ILE A 256 -2.99 16.94 -8.46
C ILE A 256 -2.49 18.24 -9.10
N SER A 257 -2.81 18.51 -10.37
CA SER A 257 -2.41 19.74 -11.06
C SER A 257 -3.03 21.01 -10.46
N GLU A 258 -4.20 20.89 -9.82
CA GLU A 258 -4.81 21.98 -9.07
C GLU A 258 -4.01 22.33 -7.80
N VAL A 259 -3.32 21.34 -7.24
CA VAL A 259 -2.54 21.47 -6.01
C VAL A 259 -1.14 22.02 -6.27
N ILE A 260 -0.47 21.53 -7.34
CA ILE A 260 0.95 21.80 -7.59
C ILE A 260 1.23 22.52 -8.91
N GLY A 261 0.21 22.78 -9.70
CA GLY A 261 0.34 23.37 -11.04
C GLY A 261 0.80 22.37 -12.11
N LYS A 262 0.40 22.59 -13.36
CA LYS A 262 0.61 21.65 -14.48
C LYS A 262 2.08 21.28 -14.72
N VAL A 263 3.00 22.25 -14.64
CA VAL A 263 4.44 21.99 -14.89
C VAL A 263 5.02 21.02 -13.85
N ASN A 264 4.65 21.19 -12.58
CA ASN A 264 5.13 20.33 -11.51
C ASN A 264 4.44 18.96 -11.53
N THR A 265 3.21 18.89 -12.04
CA THR A 265 2.48 17.62 -12.20
C THR A 265 3.25 16.64 -13.07
N THR A 266 3.68 17.06 -14.27
CA THR A 266 4.48 16.21 -15.16
C THR A 266 5.73 15.67 -14.47
N LYS A 267 6.44 16.51 -13.73
CA LYS A 267 7.62 16.14 -12.97
C LYS A 267 7.35 15.09 -11.87
N ILE A 268 6.20 15.19 -11.22
CA ILE A 268 5.77 14.23 -10.20
C ILE A 268 5.33 12.93 -10.85
N GLU A 269 4.57 12.98 -11.93
CA GLU A 269 4.11 11.80 -12.67
C GLU A 269 5.29 10.97 -13.22
N GLU A 270 6.32 11.62 -13.76
CA GLU A 270 7.56 10.93 -14.19
C GLU A 270 8.22 10.16 -13.05
N GLN A 271 8.27 10.74 -11.86
CA GLN A 271 8.82 10.08 -10.67
C GLN A 271 7.94 8.92 -10.20
N ILE A 272 6.61 9.08 -10.22
CA ILE A 272 5.64 8.03 -9.89
C ILE A 272 5.77 6.87 -10.88
N ASN A 273 5.87 7.16 -12.18
CA ASN A 273 6.05 6.14 -13.21
C ASN A 273 7.35 5.36 -13.01
N LEU A 274 8.46 6.04 -12.73
CA LEU A 274 9.73 5.39 -12.39
C LEU A 274 9.60 4.46 -11.17
N LEU A 275 8.92 4.94 -10.12
CA LEU A 275 8.68 4.16 -8.91
C LEU A 275 7.88 2.88 -9.23
N PHE A 276 6.77 3.00 -9.97
CA PHE A 276 5.91 1.86 -10.29
C PHE A 276 6.57 0.88 -11.26
N GLN A 277 7.31 1.36 -12.26
CA GLN A 277 8.13 0.49 -13.12
C GLN A 277 9.18 -0.29 -12.32
N SER A 278 9.74 0.34 -11.27
CA SER A 278 10.69 -0.33 -10.38
C SER A 278 10.01 -1.37 -9.48
N ILE A 279 8.80 -1.07 -9.00
CA ILE A 279 7.99 -2.02 -8.24
C ILE A 279 7.64 -3.25 -9.10
N LEU A 280 7.30 -3.06 -10.37
CA LEU A 280 7.06 -4.19 -11.30
C LEU A 280 8.23 -5.16 -11.38
N LYS A 281 9.47 -4.66 -11.31
CA LYS A 281 10.67 -5.49 -11.40
C LYS A 281 10.93 -6.33 -10.16
N ILE A 282 10.47 -5.88 -9.00
CA ILE A 282 10.66 -6.59 -7.74
C ILE A 282 9.49 -7.51 -7.37
N ILE A 283 8.34 -7.36 -8.02
CA ILE A 283 7.21 -8.27 -7.83
C ILE A 283 7.60 -9.64 -8.37
N LYS A 284 7.95 -10.53 -7.47
CA LYS A 284 8.11 -11.97 -7.75
C LYS A 284 6.76 -12.63 -7.61
N THR A 285 5.95 -12.62 -8.66
CA THR A 285 4.62 -13.18 -8.53
C THR A 285 4.61 -14.65 -8.77
N PRO A 286 4.03 -15.38 -7.87
CA PRO A 286 3.41 -16.63 -8.22
C PRO A 286 1.98 -16.38 -8.72
N CYS A 287 1.77 -16.14 -9.98
CA CYS A 287 0.60 -16.80 -10.52
C CYS A 287 0.81 -18.27 -10.21
N PHE A 288 -0.11 -18.90 -9.48
CA PHE A 288 -0.03 -20.35 -9.31
C PHE A 288 0.18 -20.98 -10.70
N PRO A 289 0.95 -22.07 -10.80
CA PRO A 289 1.25 -22.71 -12.09
C PRO A 289 0.00 -22.97 -12.94
N GLU A 290 -1.15 -23.11 -12.28
CA GLU A 290 -2.43 -23.35 -12.91
C GLU A 290 -3.14 -22.11 -13.46
N ASN A 291 -2.72 -20.91 -13.06
CA ASN A 291 -3.33 -19.66 -13.52
C ASN A 291 -2.49 -19.08 -14.64
N LYS A 292 -3.03 -19.07 -15.84
CA LYS A 292 -2.37 -18.53 -17.03
C LYS A 292 -2.14 -17.02 -16.90
N TYR A 293 -3.11 -16.31 -16.30
CA TYR A 293 -3.11 -14.87 -16.11
C TYR A 293 -3.47 -14.53 -14.69
N CYS A 294 -2.86 -13.49 -14.16
CA CYS A 294 -3.24 -12.96 -12.85
C CYS A 294 -3.01 -11.45 -12.79
N TYR A 295 -3.74 -10.79 -11.91
CA TYR A 295 -3.57 -9.36 -11.67
C TYR A 295 -3.70 -9.03 -10.18
N HIS A 296 -3.13 -7.89 -9.80
CA HIS A 296 -3.26 -7.36 -8.45
C HIS A 296 -3.36 -5.85 -8.48
N PHE A 297 -4.22 -5.32 -7.63
CA PHE A 297 -4.43 -3.89 -7.48
C PHE A 297 -3.79 -3.40 -6.18
N PHE A 298 -2.91 -2.41 -6.29
CA PHE A 298 -2.14 -1.83 -5.19
C PHE A 298 -2.43 -0.35 -5.04
N ALA A 299 -2.08 0.20 -3.88
CA ALA A 299 -1.88 1.62 -3.73
C ALA A 299 -0.55 1.91 -3.05
N SER A 300 0.12 2.98 -3.45
CA SER A 300 1.30 3.53 -2.78
C SER A 300 0.93 4.82 -2.07
N ASP A 301 1.44 5.00 -0.86
CA ASP A 301 1.36 6.27 -0.17
C ASP A 301 2.68 7.02 -0.37
N ILE A 302 2.57 8.23 -0.92
CA ILE A 302 3.69 9.04 -1.41
C ILE A 302 3.57 10.44 -0.81
N ILE A 303 4.63 10.96 -0.22
CA ILE A 303 4.71 12.36 0.19
C ILE A 303 5.51 13.16 -0.83
N ILE A 304 5.10 14.39 -1.10
CA ILE A 304 5.84 15.32 -1.95
C ILE A 304 6.58 16.30 -1.05
N THR A 305 7.85 16.53 -1.35
CA THR A 305 8.66 17.55 -0.68
C THR A 305 8.45 18.93 -1.31
N ALA A 306 8.80 20.00 -0.60
CA ALA A 306 8.66 21.37 -1.09
C ALA A 306 9.46 21.65 -2.38
N ASP A 307 10.47 20.84 -2.69
CA ASP A 307 11.27 20.89 -3.94
C ASP A 307 10.74 19.95 -5.04
N TYR A 308 9.47 19.50 -4.92
CA TYR A 308 8.77 18.66 -5.87
C TYR A 308 9.47 17.31 -6.13
N LYS A 309 10.00 16.68 -5.08
CA LYS A 309 10.45 15.30 -5.11
C LYS A 309 9.44 14.42 -4.40
N ILE A 310 9.19 13.24 -4.92
CA ILE A 310 8.37 12.27 -4.22
C ILE A 310 9.21 11.46 -3.24
N LYS A 311 8.57 11.00 -2.17
CA LYS A 311 9.12 10.05 -1.21
C LYS A 311 8.11 8.95 -0.94
N LEU A 312 8.50 7.70 -1.20
CA LEU A 312 7.67 6.54 -0.93
C LEU A 312 7.56 6.30 0.57
N ILE A 313 6.34 6.24 1.10
CA ILE A 313 6.05 5.92 2.48
C ILE A 313 5.82 4.41 2.64
N GLU A 314 4.88 3.85 1.86
CA GLU A 314 4.50 2.44 1.90
C GLU A 314 3.71 2.02 0.66
N ILE A 315 3.53 0.71 0.49
CA ILE A 315 2.59 0.13 -0.47
C ILE A 315 1.53 -0.66 0.28
N ASN A 316 0.29 -0.43 -0.11
CA ASN A 316 -0.87 -1.15 0.37
C ASN A 316 -1.29 -2.20 -0.65
N LYS A 317 -1.14 -3.47 -0.33
CA LYS A 317 -1.57 -4.60 -1.20
C LYS A 317 -3.08 -4.74 -1.33
N SER A 318 -3.80 -4.15 -0.43
CA SER A 318 -5.26 -4.18 -0.36
C SER A 318 -5.75 -2.78 -0.01
N PRO A 319 -5.67 -1.84 -0.96
CA PRO A 319 -6.00 -0.45 -0.68
C PRO A 319 -7.48 -0.31 -0.38
N GLY A 320 -7.77 0.39 0.74
CA GLY A 320 -9.13 0.84 1.01
C GLY A 320 -9.58 1.80 -0.07
N LEU A 321 -10.73 1.50 -0.68
CA LEU A 321 -11.41 2.39 -1.60
C LEU A 321 -12.49 3.17 -0.84
N PRO A 322 -12.78 4.40 -1.25
CA PRO A 322 -13.81 5.19 -0.60
C PRO A 322 -15.17 4.54 -0.79
N THR A 323 -16.04 4.68 0.18
CA THR A 323 -17.33 4.00 0.22
C THR A 323 -18.53 4.93 0.21
N GLU A 324 -18.34 6.23 0.43
CA GLU A 324 -19.44 7.22 0.52
C GLU A 324 -18.95 8.63 0.16
N ASN A 325 -19.85 9.44 -0.40
CA ASN A 325 -19.69 10.87 -0.71
C ASN A 325 -18.57 11.19 -1.73
N TYR A 326 -18.82 10.80 -2.98
CA TYR A 326 -17.92 11.14 -4.09
C TYR A 326 -18.33 12.46 -4.71
N THR A 327 -17.36 13.32 -4.93
CA THR A 327 -17.57 14.58 -5.63
C THR A 327 -17.31 14.47 -7.14
N ASN A 328 -16.75 13.33 -7.59
CA ASN A 328 -16.53 13.06 -9.02
C ASN A 328 -16.50 11.56 -9.32
N GLU A 329 -16.68 11.20 -10.59
CA GLU A 329 -16.77 9.82 -11.09
C GLU A 329 -15.50 8.99 -10.79
N ILE A 330 -14.32 9.61 -10.77
CA ILE A 330 -13.04 8.94 -10.61
C ILE A 330 -12.83 8.47 -9.16
N SER A 331 -13.52 9.09 -8.22
CA SER A 331 -13.50 8.69 -6.81
C SER A 331 -14.45 7.54 -6.52
N ASP A 332 -15.36 7.23 -7.46
CA ASP A 332 -16.29 6.12 -7.32
C ASP A 332 -15.54 4.78 -7.41
N PRO A 333 -15.63 3.92 -6.40
CA PRO A 333 -15.08 2.58 -6.47
C PRO A 333 -15.60 1.76 -7.64
N ASN A 334 -16.85 1.94 -8.03
CA ASN A 334 -17.39 1.27 -9.21
C ASN A 334 -16.62 1.66 -10.47
N PHE A 335 -16.21 2.91 -10.58
CA PHE A 335 -15.38 3.38 -11.66
C PHE A 335 -14.02 2.64 -11.69
N ILE A 336 -13.32 2.54 -10.57
CA ILE A 336 -12.04 1.81 -10.50
C ILE A 336 -12.22 0.35 -10.90
N PHE A 337 -13.30 -0.31 -10.48
CA PHE A 337 -13.59 -1.69 -10.88
C PHE A 337 -13.98 -1.81 -12.35
N GLN A 338 -14.72 -0.87 -12.90
CA GLN A 338 -15.01 -0.83 -14.34
C GLN A 338 -13.73 -0.74 -15.15
N GLU A 339 -12.79 0.10 -14.72
CA GLU A 339 -11.48 0.25 -15.34
C GLU A 339 -10.63 -1.02 -15.22
N ILE A 340 -10.64 -1.70 -14.07
CA ILE A 340 -9.96 -2.99 -13.91
C ILE A 340 -10.58 -4.03 -14.87
N VAL A 341 -11.90 -4.13 -14.92
CA VAL A 341 -12.58 -5.07 -15.82
C VAL A 341 -12.21 -4.76 -17.26
N ARG A 342 -12.27 -3.50 -17.70
CA ARG A 342 -11.92 -3.08 -19.05
C ARG A 342 -10.46 -3.38 -19.41
N ASN A 343 -9.53 -3.06 -18.55
CA ASN A 343 -8.10 -3.18 -18.82
C ASN A 343 -7.56 -4.61 -18.66
N ILE A 344 -8.24 -5.45 -17.88
CA ILE A 344 -7.80 -6.81 -17.59
C ILE A 344 -8.79 -7.83 -18.18
N VAL A 345 -10.03 -7.84 -17.68
CA VAL A 345 -10.96 -8.94 -17.98
C VAL A 345 -11.40 -8.91 -19.45
N ASP A 346 -11.79 -7.75 -19.96
CA ASP A 346 -12.26 -7.57 -21.34
C ASP A 346 -11.13 -7.83 -22.37
N LYS A 347 -9.87 -7.76 -21.98
CA LYS A 347 -8.73 -8.14 -22.83
C LYS A 347 -8.59 -9.66 -23.01
N HIS A 348 -9.09 -10.45 -22.05
CA HIS A 348 -9.06 -11.92 -22.11
C HIS A 348 -10.40 -12.50 -22.56
N TYR A 349 -11.49 -11.80 -22.30
CA TYR A 349 -12.86 -12.25 -22.57
C TYR A 349 -13.64 -11.13 -23.22
N THR A 350 -13.87 -11.19 -24.51
CA THR A 350 -14.64 -10.18 -25.23
C THR A 350 -16.05 -10.10 -24.69
N PRO A 351 -16.51 -8.95 -24.19
CA PRO A 351 -17.86 -8.78 -23.68
C PRO A 351 -18.88 -8.80 -24.81
N LEU A 352 -20.06 -9.40 -24.57
CA LEU A 352 -21.19 -9.33 -25.51
C LEU A 352 -21.77 -7.90 -25.59
N ASN A 353 -21.75 -7.21 -24.47
CA ASN A 353 -22.19 -5.83 -24.35
C ASN A 353 -20.99 -4.95 -23.98
N PRO A 354 -20.15 -4.56 -24.95
CA PRO A 354 -19.08 -3.61 -24.66
C PRO A 354 -19.65 -2.27 -24.23
N PRO A 355 -18.96 -1.52 -23.36
CA PRO A 355 -19.42 -0.19 -22.98
C PRO A 355 -19.53 0.69 -24.23
N THR A 356 -20.65 1.41 -24.32
CA THR A 356 -21.02 2.21 -25.51
C THR A 356 -20.17 3.46 -25.71
N ILE A 357 -19.36 3.83 -24.75
CA ILE A 357 -18.50 5.02 -24.81
C ILE A 357 -17.04 4.57 -24.67
N PRO A 358 -16.17 4.85 -25.63
CA PRO A 358 -14.72 4.78 -25.41
C PRO A 358 -14.35 5.90 -24.47
N GLU A 359 -14.55 5.67 -23.18
CA GLU A 359 -14.18 6.59 -22.15
C GLU A 359 -12.67 6.74 -22.12
N LYS A 360 -12.20 7.92 -21.75
CA LYS A 360 -10.82 8.25 -21.50
C LYS A 360 -10.19 7.10 -20.68
N ASN A 361 -9.12 6.52 -21.19
CA ASN A 361 -8.41 5.48 -20.44
C ASN A 361 -7.68 6.13 -19.28
N TYR A 362 -8.13 5.86 -18.07
CA TYR A 362 -7.53 6.39 -16.85
C TYR A 362 -6.36 5.54 -16.35
N PHE A 363 -6.26 4.29 -16.79
CA PHE A 363 -5.08 3.47 -16.56
C PHE A 363 -4.09 3.62 -17.72
N ILE A 364 -2.94 4.19 -17.42
CA ILE A 364 -1.83 4.35 -18.35
C ILE A 364 -0.90 3.16 -18.20
N GLU A 365 -0.60 2.47 -19.30
CA GLU A 365 0.40 1.37 -19.33
C GLU A 365 1.80 1.96 -19.13
N LEU A 366 2.60 1.34 -18.23
CA LEU A 366 3.94 1.76 -17.83
C LEU A 366 5.03 1.24 -18.76
#